data_1a7f94b94ad142624770802d22103127
#
_entry.id   1a7f94b94ad142624770802d22103127
#
_cell.length_a   1.000
_cell.length_b   1.000
_cell.length_c   1.000
_cell.angle_alpha   90.00
_cell.angle_beta   90.00
_cell.angle_gamma   90.00
#
_symmetry.space_group_name_H-M   'P 1'
#
loop_
_entity.id
_entity.type
_entity.pdbx_description
1 polymer ?
#
loop_
_entity_poly.entity_id
_entity_poly.type
_entity_poly.pdbx_seq_one_letter_code
_entity_poly.pdbx_strand_id
1 'polypeptide(L)'
;MDQTIRLMFQDEAGFGRINTPKLCWCPKGIRPSIPCHHIREYEYLYGAVEPLTGENFFLTMPYCNTNHMNAFLRELSEAYKDDFILLVTDGARWHISKTLTVPQNIELLRIPPYTPEMNPIEQVWKYVRTMGFKNVAFQTLAAVEDRLCEIVNLISTEIIRSITGRHWILDCFLEGK
;
A
#
# COMPACT_ATOMS: atom_id res chain seq x y z
N MET A 1 8.21 -28.72 -10.23
CA MET A 1 7.68 -28.16 -8.98
C MET A 1 6.50 -27.30 -9.37
N ASP A 2 5.36 -27.50 -8.75
CA ASP A 2 4.20 -26.65 -9.04
C ASP A 2 4.49 -25.25 -8.51
N GLN A 3 4.50 -24.28 -9.41
CA GLN A 3 4.73 -22.88 -9.07
C GLN A 3 3.52 -22.35 -8.30
N THR A 4 3.72 -21.69 -7.18
CA THR A 4 2.64 -21.04 -6.41
C THR A 4 2.12 -19.83 -7.19
N ILE A 5 0.81 -19.74 -7.34
CA ILE A 5 0.16 -18.55 -7.92
C ILE A 5 -0.33 -17.68 -6.79
N ARG A 6 0.12 -16.41 -6.77
CA ARG A 6 -0.29 -15.39 -5.80
C ARG A 6 -1.20 -14.36 -6.43
N LEU A 7 -2.30 -14.06 -5.80
CA LEU A 7 -3.15 -12.91 -6.16
C LEU A 7 -2.84 -11.76 -5.22
N MET A 8 -2.10 -10.78 -5.72
CA MET A 8 -1.71 -9.60 -4.94
C MET A 8 -2.40 -8.35 -5.47
N PHE A 9 -2.70 -7.43 -4.58
CA PHE A 9 -3.31 -6.13 -4.87
C PHE A 9 -2.29 -5.03 -4.61
N GLN A 10 -2.03 -4.21 -5.63
CA GLN A 10 -1.01 -3.18 -5.62
C GLN A 10 -1.65 -1.78 -5.71
N ASP A 11 -1.01 -0.82 -5.03
CA ASP A 11 -1.32 0.60 -5.11
C ASP A 11 -0.19 1.45 -4.52
N GLU A 12 -0.26 2.78 -4.68
CA GLU A 12 0.64 3.75 -4.08
C GLU A 12 -0.12 4.75 -3.22
N ALA A 13 0.46 5.08 -2.08
CA ALA A 13 -0.08 6.11 -1.20
C ALA A 13 0.98 7.16 -0.83
N GLY A 14 0.63 8.43 -0.99
CA GLY A 14 1.45 9.55 -0.53
C GLY A 14 1.30 9.79 0.97
N PHE A 15 2.43 9.97 1.65
CA PHE A 15 2.53 10.35 3.06
C PHE A 15 3.40 11.58 3.15
N GLY A 16 2.90 12.62 3.78
CA GLY A 16 3.58 13.92 3.77
C GLY A 16 3.74 14.53 5.15
N ARG A 17 4.43 15.68 5.15
CA ARG A 17 4.62 16.50 6.35
C ARG A 17 3.34 17.26 6.72
N ILE A 18 2.42 17.48 5.78
CA ILE A 18 1.10 18.04 6.05
C ILE A 18 0.25 16.97 6.70
N ASN A 19 -0.15 17.22 7.94
CA ASN A 19 -1.07 16.34 8.64
C ASN A 19 -2.54 16.76 8.42
N THR A 20 -3.42 15.78 8.43
CA THR A 20 -4.86 16.01 8.50
C THR A 20 -5.32 15.77 9.93
N PRO A 21 -5.84 16.81 10.63
CA PRO A 21 -6.35 16.64 11.98
C PRO A 21 -7.46 15.60 12.05
N LYS A 22 -7.39 14.73 13.02
CA LYS A 22 -8.38 13.68 13.28
C LYS A 22 -8.96 13.84 14.68
N LEU A 23 -10.18 13.37 14.87
CA LEU A 23 -10.81 13.35 16.19
C LEU A 23 -9.94 12.65 17.21
N CYS A 24 -9.84 13.22 18.41
CA CYS A 24 -9.15 12.66 19.54
C CYS A 24 -9.99 12.83 20.81
N TRP A 25 -9.76 11.97 21.78
CA TRP A 25 -10.37 12.10 23.10
C TRP A 25 -9.71 13.24 23.86
N CYS A 26 -10.52 14.10 24.46
CA CYS A 26 -10.07 15.19 25.34
C CYS A 26 -11.10 15.41 26.46
N PRO A 27 -10.71 16.03 27.59
CA PRO A 27 -11.64 16.40 28.64
C PRO A 27 -12.73 17.36 28.10
N LYS A 28 -13.93 17.25 28.67
CA LYS A 28 -15.06 18.11 28.31
C LYS A 28 -14.69 19.59 28.49
N GLY A 29 -14.96 20.39 27.45
CA GLY A 29 -14.69 21.84 27.46
C GLY A 29 -13.26 22.22 27.01
N ILE A 30 -12.39 21.26 26.75
CA ILE A 30 -11.05 21.51 26.21
C ILE A 30 -11.05 21.30 24.69
N ARG A 31 -10.59 22.32 23.95
CA ARG A 31 -10.33 22.20 22.51
C ARG A 31 -8.86 21.84 22.29
N PRO A 32 -8.54 20.61 21.82
CA PRO A 32 -7.15 20.22 21.62
C PRO A 32 -6.52 21.06 20.50
N SER A 33 -5.26 21.45 20.70
CA SER A 33 -4.41 22.09 19.69
C SER A 33 -3.46 21.05 19.11
N ILE A 34 -3.38 20.99 17.78
CA ILE A 34 -2.54 20.03 17.06
C ILE A 34 -1.55 20.81 16.21
N PRO A 35 -0.23 20.50 16.29
CA PRO A 35 0.76 21.08 15.40
C PRO A 35 0.42 20.81 13.95
N CYS A 36 0.60 21.79 13.06
CA CYS A 36 0.35 21.67 11.64
C CYS A 36 1.52 22.25 10.84
N HIS A 37 1.91 21.57 9.78
CA HIS A 37 2.81 22.07 8.75
C HIS A 37 2.05 22.35 7.46
N HIS A 38 2.51 23.37 6.72
CA HIS A 38 2.03 23.70 5.38
C HIS A 38 3.03 23.33 4.28
N ILE A 39 4.08 22.57 4.63
CA ILE A 39 5.15 22.17 3.71
C ILE A 39 4.66 20.93 2.93
N ARG A 40 4.59 21.09 1.60
CA ARG A 40 4.10 20.04 0.69
C ARG A 40 5.26 19.17 0.21
N GLU A 41 5.80 18.35 1.09
CA GLU A 41 6.77 17.31 0.80
C GLU A 41 6.14 15.95 1.11
N TYR A 42 6.31 15.01 0.21
CA TYR A 42 5.70 13.68 0.31
C TYR A 42 6.71 12.60 -0.01
N GLU A 43 6.60 11.49 0.72
CA GLU A 43 7.16 10.19 0.38
C GLU A 43 6.02 9.27 -0.04
N TYR A 44 6.29 8.38 -0.98
CA TYR A 44 5.27 7.47 -1.50
C TYR A 44 5.58 6.04 -1.05
N LEU A 45 4.59 5.40 -0.46
CA LEU A 45 4.64 3.99 -0.12
C LEU A 45 3.97 3.19 -1.23
N TYR A 46 4.78 2.42 -1.96
CA TYR A 46 4.31 1.40 -2.88
C TYR A 46 4.07 0.12 -2.12
N GLY A 47 2.98 -0.56 -2.37
CA GLY A 47 2.64 -1.81 -1.68
C GLY A 47 1.99 -2.82 -2.59
N ALA A 48 2.21 -4.10 -2.28
CA ALA A 48 1.45 -5.22 -2.79
C ALA A 48 1.07 -6.12 -1.62
N VAL A 49 -0.19 -6.56 -1.56
CA VAL A 49 -0.71 -7.39 -0.46
C VAL A 49 -1.54 -8.54 -1.01
N GLU A 50 -1.41 -9.72 -0.41
CA GLU A 50 -2.20 -10.90 -0.69
C GLU A 50 -3.23 -11.11 0.42
N PRO A 51 -4.52 -10.87 0.18
CA PRO A 51 -5.55 -10.98 1.23
C PRO A 51 -5.72 -12.38 1.81
N LEU A 52 -5.41 -13.41 1.03
CA LEU A 52 -5.58 -14.81 1.44
C LEU A 52 -4.56 -15.23 2.51
N THR A 53 -3.29 -14.95 2.27
CA THR A 53 -2.18 -15.38 3.14
C THR A 53 -1.70 -14.28 4.09
N GLY A 54 -1.90 -13.02 3.69
CA GLY A 54 -1.34 -11.84 4.37
C GLY A 54 0.07 -11.49 3.92
N GLU A 55 0.63 -12.23 2.95
CA GLU A 55 1.91 -11.86 2.35
C GLU A 55 1.85 -10.44 1.81
N ASN A 56 2.96 -9.74 1.94
CA ASN A 56 3.00 -8.33 1.59
C ASN A 56 4.42 -7.89 1.21
N PHE A 57 4.48 -6.84 0.42
CA PHE A 57 5.73 -6.23 -0.01
C PHE A 57 5.55 -4.73 -0.09
N PHE A 58 6.45 -3.96 0.55
CA PHE A 58 6.40 -2.51 0.58
C PHE A 58 7.75 -1.89 0.23
N LEU A 59 7.71 -0.77 -0.52
CA LEU A 59 8.88 0.08 -0.77
C LEU A 59 8.50 1.55 -0.63
N THR A 60 9.37 2.34 -0.02
CA THR A 60 9.30 3.80 -0.04
C THR A 60 9.98 4.33 -1.29
N MET A 61 9.36 5.31 -1.94
CA MET A 61 9.82 5.90 -3.19
C MET A 61 9.53 7.41 -3.19
N PRO A 62 10.42 8.24 -3.77
CA PRO A 62 10.23 9.69 -3.77
C PRO A 62 9.14 10.18 -4.73
N TYR A 63 8.76 9.38 -5.74
CA TYR A 63 7.78 9.79 -6.75
C TYR A 63 6.92 8.62 -7.23
N CYS A 64 5.67 8.93 -7.67
CA CYS A 64 4.82 8.02 -8.43
C CYS A 64 5.05 8.25 -9.94
N ASN A 65 5.81 7.37 -10.57
CA ASN A 65 6.07 7.38 -12.02
C ASN A 65 6.49 5.99 -12.52
N THR A 66 6.58 5.83 -13.84
CA THR A 66 6.92 4.56 -14.48
C THR A 66 8.29 4.00 -14.06
N ASN A 67 9.30 4.86 -13.83
CA ASN A 67 10.62 4.39 -13.42
C ASN A 67 10.60 3.76 -12.04
N HIS A 68 9.88 4.37 -11.09
CA HIS A 68 9.73 3.83 -9.74
C HIS A 68 8.83 2.59 -9.74
N MET A 69 7.78 2.57 -10.59
CA MET A 69 6.98 1.35 -10.77
C MET A 69 7.82 0.20 -11.35
N ASN A 70 8.70 0.46 -12.31
CA ASN A 70 9.63 -0.56 -12.83
C ASN A 70 10.58 -1.08 -11.72
N ALA A 71 11.08 -0.19 -10.87
CA ALA A 71 11.91 -0.58 -9.72
C ALA A 71 11.10 -1.45 -8.73
N PHE A 72 9.88 -1.04 -8.40
CA PHE A 72 8.99 -1.80 -7.52
C PHE A 72 8.70 -3.20 -8.07
N LEU A 73 8.32 -3.30 -9.35
CA LEU A 73 8.03 -4.60 -10.00
C LEU A 73 9.24 -5.52 -10.02
N ARG A 74 10.44 -4.98 -10.26
CA ARG A 74 11.68 -5.75 -10.23
C ARG A 74 11.96 -6.32 -8.84
N GLU A 75 11.87 -5.49 -7.80
CA GLU A 75 12.12 -5.92 -6.42
C GLU A 75 11.04 -6.90 -5.92
N LEU A 76 9.77 -6.67 -6.29
CA LEU A 76 8.68 -7.60 -6.02
C LEU A 76 8.92 -8.96 -6.68
N SER A 77 9.30 -8.96 -7.96
CA SER A 77 9.64 -10.16 -8.72
C SER A 77 10.77 -10.97 -8.08
N GLU A 78 11.82 -10.29 -7.61
CA GLU A 78 12.95 -10.96 -6.95
C GLU A 78 12.56 -11.51 -5.57
N ALA A 79 11.74 -10.76 -4.80
CA ALA A 79 11.25 -11.22 -3.49
C ALA A 79 10.41 -12.49 -3.60
N TYR A 80 9.70 -12.68 -4.71
CA TYR A 80 8.82 -13.84 -4.98
C TYR A 80 9.25 -14.58 -6.26
N LYS A 81 10.55 -14.76 -6.46
CA LYS A 81 11.12 -15.34 -7.70
C LYS A 81 10.65 -16.75 -8.05
N ASP A 82 10.26 -17.52 -7.05
CA ASP A 82 9.78 -18.90 -7.21
C ASP A 82 8.25 -18.98 -7.42
N ASP A 83 7.55 -17.85 -7.28
CA ASP A 83 6.10 -17.74 -7.40
C ASP A 83 5.70 -17.00 -8.68
N PHE A 84 4.46 -17.18 -9.12
CA PHE A 84 3.83 -16.40 -10.19
C PHE A 84 2.81 -15.44 -9.55
N ILE A 85 2.92 -14.16 -9.87
CA ILE A 85 2.10 -13.11 -9.26
C ILE A 85 1.07 -12.59 -10.27
N LEU A 86 -0.20 -12.76 -9.97
CA LEU A 86 -1.27 -11.98 -10.57
C LEU A 86 -1.42 -10.69 -9.77
N LEU A 87 -0.90 -9.58 -10.33
CA LEU A 87 -0.85 -8.29 -9.65
C LEU A 87 -2.00 -7.40 -10.10
N VAL A 88 -2.97 -7.23 -9.22
CA VAL A 88 -4.12 -6.36 -9.46
C VAL A 88 -3.72 -4.90 -9.22
N THR A 89 -3.88 -4.05 -10.24
CA THR A 89 -3.52 -2.63 -10.21
C THR A 89 -4.69 -1.76 -10.65
N ASP A 90 -4.67 -0.50 -10.29
CA ASP A 90 -5.55 0.50 -10.86
C ASP A 90 -5.11 0.92 -12.28
N GLY A 91 -5.82 1.87 -12.86
CA GLY A 91 -5.54 2.41 -14.19
C GLY A 91 -4.62 3.63 -14.21
N ALA A 92 -3.75 3.83 -13.22
CA ALA A 92 -2.83 4.96 -13.19
C ALA A 92 -1.95 5.02 -14.44
N ARG A 93 -1.58 6.22 -14.88
CA ARG A 93 -0.84 6.42 -16.15
C ARG A 93 0.49 5.69 -16.20
N TRP A 94 1.17 5.53 -15.08
CA TRP A 94 2.44 4.81 -15.00
C TRP A 94 2.28 3.29 -15.06
N HIS A 95 1.08 2.74 -14.78
CA HIS A 95 0.75 1.33 -14.94
C HIS A 95 0.42 0.94 -16.41
N ILE A 96 0.19 1.93 -17.27
CA ILE A 96 -0.15 1.73 -18.70
C ILE A 96 0.91 2.30 -19.66
N SER A 97 2.02 2.77 -19.14
CA SER A 97 3.10 3.35 -19.93
C SER A 97 3.73 2.32 -20.87
N LYS A 98 4.10 2.76 -22.09
CA LYS A 98 4.85 1.92 -23.05
C LYS A 98 6.26 1.55 -22.56
N THR A 99 6.78 2.27 -21.56
CA THR A 99 8.09 2.02 -20.95
C THR A 99 8.00 1.21 -19.66
N LEU A 100 6.80 0.74 -19.32
CA LEU A 100 6.63 -0.18 -18.19
C LEU A 100 7.23 -1.54 -18.56
N THR A 101 8.11 -2.05 -17.71
CA THR A 101 8.74 -3.36 -17.85
C THR A 101 8.18 -4.29 -16.80
N VAL A 102 7.39 -5.27 -17.24
CA VAL A 102 6.79 -6.27 -16.34
C VAL A 102 7.67 -7.52 -16.34
N PRO A 103 8.17 -7.99 -15.18
CA PRO A 103 8.92 -9.24 -15.06
C PRO A 103 8.12 -10.46 -15.50
N GLN A 104 8.82 -11.54 -15.89
CA GLN A 104 8.18 -12.76 -16.46
C GLN A 104 7.28 -13.51 -15.48
N ASN A 105 7.54 -13.39 -14.17
CA ASN A 105 6.73 -14.01 -13.13
C ASN A 105 5.62 -13.10 -12.59
N ILE A 106 5.33 -11.97 -13.27
CA ILE A 106 4.25 -11.06 -12.89
C ILE A 106 3.32 -10.84 -14.09
N GLU A 107 2.02 -10.94 -13.86
CA GLU A 107 0.98 -10.52 -14.80
C GLU A 107 0.14 -9.43 -14.16
N LEU A 108 -0.09 -8.32 -14.91
CA LEU A 108 -0.89 -7.20 -14.43
C LEU A 108 -2.37 -7.38 -14.79
N LEU A 109 -3.22 -7.38 -13.77
CA LEU A 109 -4.67 -7.35 -13.90
C LEU A 109 -5.18 -5.96 -13.51
N ARG A 110 -5.99 -5.35 -14.36
CA ARG A 110 -6.52 -3.99 -14.07
C ARG A 110 -7.94 -4.06 -13.53
N ILE A 111 -8.18 -3.37 -12.44
CA ILE A 111 -9.54 -3.10 -11.98
C ILE A 111 -10.18 -1.98 -12.81
N PRO A 112 -11.51 -1.91 -12.89
CA PRO A 112 -12.20 -0.82 -13.55
C PRO A 112 -11.78 0.55 -12.96
N PRO A 113 -11.74 1.60 -13.78
CA PRO A 113 -11.43 2.93 -13.26
C PRO A 113 -12.50 3.41 -12.26
N TYR A 114 -12.06 4.20 -11.29
CA TYR A 114 -12.92 4.78 -10.24
C TYR A 114 -13.61 3.76 -9.31
N THR A 115 -12.96 2.62 -9.06
CA THR A 115 -13.46 1.57 -8.14
C THR A 115 -12.46 1.27 -7.00
N PRO A 116 -12.07 2.26 -6.18
CA PRO A 116 -11.10 2.04 -5.09
C PRO A 116 -11.59 1.00 -4.07
N GLU A 117 -12.91 0.82 -3.94
CA GLU A 117 -13.50 -0.22 -3.08
C GLU A 117 -13.14 -1.64 -3.51
N MET A 118 -12.74 -1.84 -4.75
CA MET A 118 -12.27 -3.13 -5.27
C MET A 118 -10.80 -3.39 -4.94
N ASN A 119 -10.06 -2.38 -4.46
CA ASN A 119 -8.66 -2.55 -4.08
C ASN A 119 -8.52 -2.63 -2.55
N PRO A 120 -8.34 -3.82 -1.96
CA PRO A 120 -8.29 -4.00 -0.52
C PRO A 120 -7.06 -3.35 0.14
N ILE A 121 -6.01 -3.01 -0.60
CA ILE A 121 -4.82 -2.31 -0.08
C ILE A 121 -5.16 -0.92 0.47
N GLU A 122 -6.25 -0.30 0.04
CA GLU A 122 -6.75 0.95 0.61
C GLU A 122 -6.98 0.87 2.13
N GLN A 123 -7.30 -0.32 2.66
CA GLN A 123 -7.42 -0.53 4.11
C GLN A 123 -6.05 -0.51 4.80
N VAL A 124 -5.00 -0.94 4.09
CA VAL A 124 -3.62 -0.84 4.59
C VAL A 124 -3.21 0.63 4.71
N TRP A 125 -3.50 1.45 3.71
CA TRP A 125 -3.24 2.90 3.77
C TRP A 125 -3.96 3.57 4.93
N LYS A 126 -5.21 3.19 5.16
CA LYS A 126 -5.99 3.67 6.32
C LYS A 126 -5.35 3.24 7.64
N TYR A 127 -4.88 1.98 7.73
CA TYR A 127 -4.18 1.46 8.90
C TYR A 127 -2.88 2.24 9.15
N VAL A 128 -2.01 2.39 8.15
CA VAL A 128 -0.74 3.12 8.25
C VAL A 128 -0.97 4.56 8.70
N ARG A 129 -1.95 5.26 8.09
CA ARG A 129 -2.30 6.62 8.50
C ARG A 129 -2.79 6.70 9.95
N THR A 130 -3.52 5.70 10.41
CA THR A 130 -4.05 5.66 11.78
C THR A 130 -2.95 5.41 12.80
N MET A 131 -2.02 4.49 12.50
CA MET A 131 -0.96 4.07 13.41
C MET A 131 0.18 5.08 13.53
N GLY A 132 0.50 5.82 12.47
CA GLY A 132 1.68 6.67 12.48
C GLY A 132 1.50 8.13 12.13
N PHE A 133 0.37 8.51 11.52
CA PHE A 133 0.19 9.85 10.93
C PHE A 133 -0.99 10.63 11.52
N LYS A 134 -1.68 10.06 12.49
CA LYS A 134 -2.81 10.72 13.15
C LYS A 134 -2.34 11.81 14.10
N ASN A 135 -2.68 13.08 13.79
CA ASN A 135 -2.38 14.24 14.62
C ASN A 135 -0.87 14.45 14.89
N VAL A 136 -0.01 13.99 13.99
CA VAL A 136 1.45 14.14 14.06
C VAL A 136 1.91 15.11 12.98
N ALA A 137 2.82 16.03 13.35
CA ALA A 137 3.50 16.91 12.41
C ALA A 137 4.98 16.50 12.33
N PHE A 138 5.47 16.22 11.13
CA PHE A 138 6.84 15.79 10.90
C PHE A 138 7.72 16.98 10.53
N GLN A 139 8.88 17.12 11.18
CA GLN A 139 9.82 18.22 10.97
C GLN A 139 10.62 18.09 9.67
N THR A 140 10.82 16.86 9.20
CA THR A 140 11.58 16.54 7.97
C THR A 140 10.87 15.44 7.18
N LEU A 141 11.19 15.32 5.88
CA LEU A 141 10.72 14.22 5.06
C LEU A 141 11.35 12.89 5.50
N ALA A 142 12.61 12.91 5.93
CA ALA A 142 13.27 11.71 6.48
C ALA A 142 12.51 11.15 7.70
N ALA A 143 11.96 12.01 8.57
CA ALA A 143 11.13 11.54 9.69
C ALA A 143 9.79 10.92 9.23
N VAL A 144 9.26 11.29 8.06
CA VAL A 144 8.10 10.64 7.43
C VAL A 144 8.50 9.24 6.95
N GLU A 145 9.64 9.12 6.27
CA GLU A 145 10.18 7.86 5.76
C GLU A 145 10.49 6.88 6.91
N ASP A 146 11.20 7.34 7.94
CA ASP A 146 11.49 6.55 9.15
C ASP A 146 10.20 6.00 9.77
N ARG A 147 9.17 6.85 9.89
CA ARG A 147 7.87 6.43 10.43
C ARG A 147 7.17 5.42 9.53
N LEU A 148 7.23 5.56 8.21
CA LEU A 148 6.69 4.56 7.27
C LEU A 148 7.40 3.21 7.45
N CYS A 149 8.73 3.20 7.43
CA CYS A 149 9.53 2.00 7.62
C CYS A 149 9.22 1.31 8.97
N GLU A 150 9.12 2.09 10.06
CA GLU A 150 8.75 1.57 11.37
C GLU A 150 7.40 0.85 11.34
N ILE A 151 6.37 1.47 10.73
CA ILE A 151 5.02 0.91 10.71
C ILE A 151 4.96 -0.33 9.82
N VAL A 152 5.50 -0.28 8.60
CA VAL A 152 5.40 -1.42 7.68
C VAL A 152 6.16 -2.65 8.21
N ASN A 153 7.27 -2.45 8.93
CA ASN A 153 8.00 -3.54 9.58
C ASN A 153 7.25 -4.17 10.77
N LEU A 154 6.23 -3.49 11.32
CA LEU A 154 5.37 -3.99 12.38
C LEU A 154 4.08 -4.64 11.85
N ILE A 155 3.78 -4.52 10.55
CA ILE A 155 2.60 -5.12 9.96
C ILE A 155 2.83 -6.62 9.77
N SER A 156 2.14 -7.44 10.56
CA SER A 156 2.19 -8.89 10.40
C SER A 156 1.23 -9.38 9.29
N THR A 157 1.45 -10.61 8.84
CA THR A 157 0.56 -11.29 7.89
C THR A 157 -0.88 -11.39 8.42
N GLU A 158 -1.05 -11.59 9.73
CA GLU A 158 -2.37 -11.63 10.38
C GLU A 158 -3.08 -10.29 10.31
N ILE A 159 -2.34 -9.18 10.48
CA ILE A 159 -2.90 -7.83 10.34
C ILE A 159 -3.38 -7.63 8.90
N ILE A 160 -2.54 -7.93 7.90
CA ILE A 160 -2.91 -7.81 6.47
C ILE A 160 -4.17 -8.62 6.18
N ARG A 161 -4.19 -9.91 6.53
CA ARG A 161 -5.38 -10.76 6.35
C ARG A 161 -6.64 -10.17 6.98
N SER A 162 -6.51 -9.67 8.21
CA SER A 162 -7.65 -9.11 8.95
C SER A 162 -8.23 -7.87 8.29
N ILE A 163 -7.39 -6.97 7.76
CA ILE A 163 -7.85 -5.70 7.20
C ILE A 163 -8.15 -5.75 5.70
N THR A 164 -7.58 -6.72 4.96
CA THR A 164 -7.77 -6.85 3.50
C THR A 164 -8.67 -8.02 3.10
N GLY A 165 -8.88 -9.00 3.98
CA GLY A 165 -9.67 -10.20 3.71
C GLY A 165 -11.16 -9.90 3.52
N ARG A 166 -11.57 -9.58 2.29
CA ARG A 166 -12.96 -9.34 1.90
C ARG A 166 -13.60 -10.66 1.46
N HIS A 167 -14.85 -10.93 1.89
CA HIS A 167 -15.56 -12.17 1.54
C HIS A 167 -15.55 -12.44 0.03
N TRP A 168 -15.87 -11.44 -0.80
CA TRP A 168 -15.92 -11.59 -2.26
C TRP A 168 -14.56 -11.94 -2.89
N ILE A 169 -13.43 -11.61 -2.23
CA ILE A 169 -12.08 -12.03 -2.67
C ILE A 169 -11.83 -13.47 -2.21
N LEU A 170 -12.10 -13.76 -0.93
CA LEU A 170 -11.79 -15.05 -0.34
C LEU A 170 -12.66 -16.16 -0.91
N ASP A 171 -13.92 -15.89 -1.21
CA ASP A 171 -14.88 -16.85 -1.77
C ASP A 171 -14.43 -17.36 -3.14
N CYS A 172 -13.79 -16.52 -3.97
CA CYS A 172 -13.22 -16.95 -5.25
C CYS A 172 -12.20 -18.10 -5.12
N PHE A 173 -11.53 -18.22 -3.98
CA PHE A 173 -10.59 -19.30 -3.69
C PHE A 173 -11.27 -20.55 -3.10
N LEU A 174 -12.50 -20.43 -2.62
CA LEU A 174 -13.26 -21.52 -1.98
C LEU A 174 -14.16 -22.25 -2.97
N GLU A 175 -14.67 -21.57 -3.98
CA GLU A 175 -15.58 -22.13 -5.00
C GLU A 175 -14.89 -23.02 -6.05
N GLY A 176 -13.57 -23.06 -6.06
CA GLY A 176 -12.73 -23.87 -6.98
C GLY A 176 -12.40 -25.29 -6.49
N LYS A 177 -13.10 -25.80 -5.44
CA LYS A 177 -12.88 -27.15 -4.91
C LYS A 177 -14.04 -28.06 -5.22
#